data_98e4fb14007efbbc1c940e280359b575
#
_entry.id   98e4fb14007efbbc1c940e280359b575
#
_cell.length_a   1.000
_cell.length_b   1.000
_cell.length_c   1.000
_cell.angle_alpha   90.00
_cell.angle_beta   90.00
_cell.angle_gamma   90.00
#
_symmetry.space_group_name_H-M   'P 1'
#
loop_
_entity.id
_entity.type
_entity.pdbx_description
1 polymer ?
#
loop_
_entity_poly.entity_id
_entity_poly.type
_entity_poly.pdbx_seq_one_letter_code
_entity_poly.pdbx_strand_id
1 'polypeptide(L)'
;MVDEKNKKGLGRGLMSLFGDQPEKVQQKPNTQNPYLSLSIGDLEPNNFQPRNYFDEKKIEELAQSIKKNGLIQPIAVRMGPKGIYEIVAGERRWLAAQKAGLHVVPVVVLNLTDIQSLELAIVENIQREDLNSIEEAKGYNRLITEFKYDHEKLSIFMGKSRSHISNTLRLLTLPVDVIKLVDEGKLTAGQVRPLVGRFNASELAHSIIKEKLSARSIENLVKIEREKDNTKSKPQKKTDVNILLA
;
A
#
# COMPACT_ATOMS: atom_id res chain seq x y z
N MET A 1 -36.93 12.94 2.92
CA MET A 1 -35.52 13.37 2.78
C MET A 1 -34.69 12.27 3.38
N VAL A 2 -34.08 11.44 2.55
CA VAL A 2 -33.27 10.28 2.98
C VAL A 2 -31.86 10.54 2.48
N ASP A 3 -30.92 10.58 3.43
CA ASP A 3 -29.50 10.83 3.22
C ASP A 3 -28.85 9.76 2.34
N GLU A 4 -28.41 10.12 1.16
CA GLU A 4 -27.52 9.32 0.32
C GLU A 4 -26.09 9.38 0.88
N LYS A 5 -25.72 8.42 1.71
CA LYS A 5 -24.33 8.20 2.12
C LYS A 5 -23.49 7.68 0.95
N ASN A 6 -22.64 8.55 0.46
CA ASN A 6 -21.50 8.40 -0.44
C ASN A 6 -20.85 7.00 -0.39
N LYS A 7 -21.14 6.15 -1.35
CA LYS A 7 -20.33 4.97 -1.68
C LYS A 7 -19.11 5.44 -2.46
N LYS A 8 -17.97 5.59 -1.80
CA LYS A 8 -16.67 5.79 -2.44
C LYS A 8 -16.28 4.50 -3.17
N GLY A 9 -16.66 4.40 -4.43
CA GLY A 9 -16.30 3.28 -5.29
C GLY A 9 -14.86 3.44 -5.83
N LEU A 10 -14.21 2.32 -5.98
CA LEU A 10 -12.85 2.05 -6.52
C LEU A 10 -12.56 2.68 -7.91
N GLY A 11 -13.53 3.35 -8.53
CA GLY A 11 -13.46 3.75 -9.94
C GLY A 11 -12.70 5.04 -10.27
N ARG A 12 -12.49 5.96 -9.32
CA ARG A 12 -11.91 7.28 -9.65
C ARG A 12 -10.40 7.30 -9.74
N GLY A 13 -9.68 6.53 -8.93
CA GLY A 13 -8.22 6.45 -8.97
C GLY A 13 -7.71 5.71 -10.20
N LEU A 14 -8.37 4.61 -10.59
CA LEU A 14 -8.00 3.85 -11.78
C LEU A 14 -8.31 4.61 -13.09
N MET A 15 -9.41 5.34 -13.17
CA MET A 15 -9.77 6.12 -14.37
C MET A 15 -8.79 7.28 -14.64
N SER A 16 -8.15 7.84 -13.63
CA SER A 16 -7.17 8.93 -13.85
C SER A 16 -5.85 8.45 -14.47
N LEU A 17 -5.56 7.14 -14.41
CA LEU A 17 -4.39 6.53 -15.05
C LEU A 17 -4.59 6.27 -16.55
N PHE A 18 -5.83 6.21 -16.99
CA PHE A 18 -6.17 5.80 -18.36
C PHE A 18 -6.48 6.99 -19.29
N GLY A 19 -5.99 8.19 -19.00
CA GLY A 19 -6.02 9.37 -19.87
C GLY A 19 -7.20 9.40 -20.86
N ASP A 20 -7.94 10.49 -20.90
CA ASP A 20 -9.05 10.74 -21.82
C ASP A 20 -8.67 10.56 -23.31
N GLN A 21 -8.59 9.31 -23.78
CA GLN A 21 -8.68 9.03 -25.22
C GLN A 21 -9.40 7.69 -25.45
N PRO A 22 -10.68 7.70 -25.79
CA PRO A 22 -11.31 6.52 -26.40
C PRO A 22 -10.92 6.48 -27.88
N GLU A 23 -9.86 5.74 -28.23
CA GLU A 23 -9.71 5.33 -29.63
C GLU A 23 -10.89 4.44 -29.99
N LYS A 24 -11.63 4.92 -31.00
CA LYS A 24 -12.78 4.24 -31.58
C LYS A 24 -12.37 2.93 -32.25
N VAL A 25 -12.35 1.86 -31.50
CA VAL A 25 -12.45 0.52 -32.10
C VAL A 25 -13.90 0.30 -32.46
N GLN A 26 -14.20 0.44 -33.76
CA GLN A 26 -15.50 0.11 -34.33
C GLN A 26 -15.71 -1.41 -34.31
N GLN A 27 -16.20 -1.94 -33.19
CA GLN A 27 -16.89 -3.22 -33.15
C GLN A 27 -18.30 -2.94 -32.66
N LYS A 28 -19.29 -3.35 -33.48
CA LYS A 28 -20.72 -3.21 -33.17
C LYS A 28 -21.03 -3.80 -31.80
N PRO A 29 -21.63 -3.06 -30.85
CA PRO A 29 -21.95 -3.62 -29.55
C PRO A 29 -23.06 -4.66 -29.67
N ASN A 30 -22.72 -5.89 -29.41
CA ASN A 30 -23.70 -6.91 -29.05
C ASN A 30 -24.11 -6.65 -27.61
N THR A 31 -25.34 -6.24 -27.39
CA THR A 31 -25.88 -5.53 -26.22
C THR A 31 -26.07 -6.39 -24.96
N GLN A 32 -25.27 -7.46 -24.73
CA GLN A 32 -25.48 -8.32 -23.56
C GLN A 32 -24.28 -8.57 -22.66
N ASN A 33 -23.03 -8.29 -23.09
CA ASN A 33 -21.89 -8.42 -22.17
C ASN A 33 -20.69 -7.55 -22.64
N PRO A 34 -20.32 -6.48 -21.94
CA PRO A 34 -19.21 -5.63 -22.33
C PRO A 34 -17.82 -6.28 -22.06
N TYR A 35 -17.80 -7.53 -21.57
CA TYR A 35 -16.61 -8.25 -21.19
C TYR A 35 -16.27 -9.34 -22.21
N LEU A 36 -14.98 -9.52 -22.46
CA LEU A 36 -14.48 -10.65 -23.24
C LEU A 36 -14.55 -11.91 -22.38
N SER A 37 -14.93 -13.03 -22.98
CA SER A 37 -14.92 -14.33 -22.30
C SER A 37 -13.69 -15.12 -22.75
N LEU A 38 -12.83 -15.51 -21.82
CA LEU A 38 -11.64 -16.30 -22.07
C LEU A 38 -11.72 -17.66 -21.36
N SER A 39 -11.03 -18.65 -21.92
CA SER A 39 -10.81 -19.91 -21.22
C SER A 39 -9.97 -19.68 -19.97
N ILE A 40 -10.34 -20.30 -18.85
CA ILE A 40 -9.64 -20.15 -17.59
C ILE A 40 -8.19 -20.68 -17.66
N GLY A 41 -7.93 -21.60 -18.58
CA GLY A 41 -6.58 -22.14 -18.85
C GLY A 41 -5.68 -21.20 -19.62
N ASP A 42 -6.24 -20.16 -20.28
CA ASP A 42 -5.46 -19.16 -21.00
C ASP A 42 -4.99 -18.02 -20.08
N LEU A 43 -5.32 -18.11 -18.78
CA LEU A 43 -4.96 -17.12 -17.75
C LEU A 43 -3.85 -17.66 -16.87
N GLU A 44 -2.78 -16.86 -16.69
CA GLU A 44 -1.69 -17.16 -15.77
C GLU A 44 -1.56 -16.07 -14.69
N PRO A 45 -1.15 -16.43 -13.45
CA PRO A 45 -0.86 -15.44 -12.41
C PRO A 45 0.34 -14.60 -12.82
N ASN A 46 0.33 -13.32 -12.43
CA ASN A 46 1.45 -12.43 -12.68
C ASN A 46 2.62 -12.78 -11.74
N ASN A 47 3.83 -12.98 -12.29
CA ASN A 47 5.05 -13.27 -11.53
C ASN A 47 5.48 -12.16 -10.55
N PHE A 48 4.94 -10.96 -10.68
CA PHE A 48 5.23 -9.81 -9.82
C PHE A 48 4.27 -9.65 -8.64
N GLN A 49 3.31 -10.57 -8.46
CA GLN A 49 2.36 -10.49 -7.35
C GLN A 49 3.03 -10.94 -6.03
N PRO A 50 3.10 -10.08 -5.00
CA PRO A 50 3.77 -10.41 -3.73
C PRO A 50 2.96 -11.33 -2.82
N ARG A 51 1.75 -11.73 -3.23
CA ARG A 51 0.84 -12.49 -2.39
C ARG A 51 1.08 -14.00 -2.49
N ASN A 52 1.92 -14.53 -1.58
CA ASN A 52 2.21 -15.97 -1.51
C ASN A 52 1.22 -16.78 -0.64
N TYR A 53 0.25 -16.13 0.03
CA TYR A 53 -0.65 -16.81 0.95
C TYR A 53 -2.10 -16.39 0.72
N PHE A 54 -2.91 -17.35 0.32
CA PHE A 54 -4.35 -17.20 0.21
C PHE A 54 -5.03 -18.07 1.28
N ASP A 55 -5.94 -17.50 2.04
CA ASP A 55 -6.80 -18.21 2.98
C ASP A 55 -7.73 -19.15 2.18
N GLU A 56 -7.47 -20.44 2.28
CA GLU A 56 -8.22 -21.47 1.54
C GLU A 56 -9.71 -21.45 1.86
N LYS A 57 -10.10 -21.17 3.09
CA LYS A 57 -11.52 -21.07 3.50
C LYS A 57 -12.23 -19.95 2.77
N LYS A 58 -11.61 -18.78 2.68
CA LYS A 58 -12.17 -17.64 1.95
C LYS A 58 -12.23 -17.86 0.44
N ILE A 59 -11.33 -18.68 -0.14
CA ILE A 59 -11.42 -19.07 -1.56
C ILE A 59 -12.56 -20.04 -1.76
N GLU A 60 -12.75 -20.99 -0.85
CA GLU A 60 -13.83 -21.97 -0.92
C GLU A 60 -15.22 -21.30 -0.83
N GLU A 61 -15.41 -20.36 0.11
CA GLU A 61 -16.63 -19.56 0.21
C GLU A 61 -16.92 -18.78 -1.08
N LEU A 62 -15.88 -18.20 -1.67
CA LEU A 62 -16.00 -17.49 -2.94
C LEU A 62 -16.33 -18.43 -4.10
N ALA A 63 -15.73 -19.63 -4.11
CA ALA A 63 -16.00 -20.64 -5.14
C ALA A 63 -17.47 -21.13 -5.08
N GLN A 64 -18.02 -21.31 -3.88
CA GLN A 64 -19.43 -21.65 -3.70
C GLN A 64 -20.36 -20.53 -4.19
N SER A 65 -20.01 -19.28 -3.92
CA SER A 65 -20.76 -18.13 -4.45
C SER A 65 -20.71 -18.06 -5.97
N ILE A 66 -19.52 -18.25 -6.56
CA ILE A 66 -19.31 -18.24 -8.01
C ILE A 66 -20.07 -19.40 -8.68
N LYS A 67 -20.13 -20.57 -8.05
CA LYS A 67 -20.89 -21.73 -8.56
C LYS A 67 -22.39 -21.46 -8.64
N LYS A 68 -22.92 -20.65 -7.72
CA LYS A 68 -24.36 -20.28 -7.68
C LYS A 68 -24.71 -19.11 -8.61
N ASN A 69 -23.90 -18.09 -8.63
CA ASN A 69 -24.23 -16.79 -9.23
C ASN A 69 -23.38 -16.45 -10.48
N GLY A 70 -22.42 -17.31 -10.82
CA GLY A 70 -21.39 -16.98 -11.82
C GLY A 70 -20.38 -15.96 -11.31
N LEU A 71 -19.42 -15.62 -12.15
CA LEU A 71 -18.44 -14.58 -11.86
C LEU A 71 -18.99 -13.21 -12.26
N ILE A 72 -19.51 -12.45 -11.28
CA ILE A 72 -20.16 -11.15 -11.52
C ILE A 72 -19.14 -10.07 -11.89
N GLN A 73 -17.99 -10.04 -11.21
CA GLN A 73 -16.92 -9.09 -11.49
C GLN A 73 -15.86 -9.73 -12.38
N PRO A 74 -15.53 -9.13 -13.55
CA PRO A 74 -14.53 -9.68 -14.45
C PRO A 74 -13.14 -9.68 -13.83
N ILE A 75 -12.28 -10.55 -14.35
CA ILE A 75 -10.85 -10.59 -14.03
C ILE A 75 -10.15 -9.59 -14.95
N ALA A 76 -9.30 -8.71 -14.40
CA ALA A 76 -8.49 -7.82 -15.20
C ALA A 76 -7.22 -8.55 -15.65
N VAL A 77 -7.01 -8.57 -16.96
CA VAL A 77 -5.89 -9.29 -17.59
C VAL A 77 -5.15 -8.38 -18.58
N ARG A 78 -3.91 -8.68 -18.88
CA ARG A 78 -3.15 -8.10 -20.00
C ARG A 78 -2.66 -9.20 -20.93
N MET A 79 -2.40 -8.86 -22.17
CA MET A 79 -1.76 -9.80 -23.08
C MET A 79 -0.29 -9.96 -22.67
N GLY A 80 0.06 -11.16 -22.26
CA GLY A 80 1.42 -11.55 -21.94
C GLY A 80 2.19 -12.11 -23.14
N PRO A 81 3.45 -12.52 -22.94
CA PRO A 81 4.24 -13.20 -23.96
C PRO A 81 3.53 -14.47 -24.45
N LYS A 82 3.68 -14.79 -25.74
CA LYS A 82 3.14 -16.02 -26.37
C LYS A 82 1.60 -16.11 -26.48
N GLY A 83 0.86 -15.01 -26.29
CA GLY A 83 -0.60 -15.02 -26.41
C GLY A 83 -1.35 -15.54 -25.18
N ILE A 84 -0.65 -15.77 -24.07
CA ILE A 84 -1.23 -16.10 -22.77
C ILE A 84 -1.59 -14.79 -22.05
N TYR A 85 -2.72 -14.79 -21.33
CA TYR A 85 -3.15 -13.61 -20.60
C TYR A 85 -2.66 -13.65 -19.16
N GLU A 86 -1.92 -12.62 -18.75
CA GLU A 86 -1.49 -12.43 -17.36
C GLU A 86 -2.56 -11.72 -16.54
N ILE A 87 -2.84 -12.24 -15.35
CA ILE A 87 -3.81 -11.65 -14.41
C ILE A 87 -3.18 -10.42 -13.75
N VAL A 88 -3.75 -9.25 -14.02
CA VAL A 88 -3.36 -7.98 -13.42
C VAL A 88 -4.06 -7.77 -12.07
N ALA A 89 -5.36 -8.08 -12.00
CA ALA A 89 -6.13 -8.03 -10.76
C ALA A 89 -7.25 -9.08 -10.76
N GLY A 90 -7.53 -9.65 -9.58
CA GLY A 90 -8.59 -10.63 -9.40
C GLY A 90 -8.13 -12.08 -9.31
N GLU A 91 -6.89 -12.34 -8.90
CA GLU A 91 -6.33 -13.70 -8.74
C GLU A 91 -7.17 -14.59 -7.82
N ARG A 92 -7.69 -14.06 -6.71
CA ARG A 92 -8.64 -14.80 -5.84
C ARG A 92 -9.90 -15.26 -6.58
N ARG A 93 -10.42 -14.42 -7.49
CA ARG A 93 -11.58 -14.75 -8.32
C ARG A 93 -11.24 -15.86 -9.33
N TRP A 94 -10.04 -15.80 -9.91
CA TRP A 94 -9.54 -16.83 -10.81
C TRP A 94 -9.38 -18.17 -10.09
N LEU A 95 -8.71 -18.21 -8.92
CA LEU A 95 -8.58 -19.43 -8.11
C LEU A 95 -9.93 -19.99 -7.69
N ALA A 96 -10.85 -19.14 -7.26
CA ALA A 96 -12.20 -19.54 -6.88
C ALA A 96 -13.01 -20.04 -8.07
N ALA A 97 -12.86 -19.44 -9.26
CA ALA A 97 -13.50 -19.90 -10.50
C ALA A 97 -12.97 -21.27 -10.94
N GLN A 98 -11.67 -21.55 -10.80
CA GLN A 98 -11.10 -22.88 -11.02
C GLN A 98 -11.71 -23.91 -10.06
N LYS A 99 -11.77 -23.61 -8.76
CA LYS A 99 -12.40 -24.50 -7.76
C LYS A 99 -13.90 -24.70 -8.00
N ALA A 100 -14.58 -23.68 -8.53
CA ALA A 100 -16.00 -23.77 -8.92
C ALA A 100 -16.23 -24.59 -10.20
N GLY A 101 -15.18 -24.97 -10.94
CA GLY A 101 -15.25 -25.75 -12.17
C GLY A 101 -15.69 -24.95 -13.41
N LEU A 102 -15.48 -23.63 -13.40
CA LEU A 102 -15.75 -22.81 -14.60
C LEU A 102 -14.69 -23.04 -15.67
N HIS A 103 -15.11 -23.24 -16.90
CA HIS A 103 -14.21 -23.35 -18.06
C HIS A 103 -13.93 -22.01 -18.73
N VAL A 104 -14.87 -21.07 -18.60
CA VAL A 104 -14.80 -19.74 -19.22
C VAL A 104 -15.13 -18.69 -18.17
N VAL A 105 -14.39 -17.59 -18.19
CA VAL A 105 -14.56 -16.48 -17.25
C VAL A 105 -14.61 -15.14 -17.97
N PRO A 106 -15.41 -14.17 -17.50
CA PRO A 106 -15.42 -12.81 -18.04
C PRO A 106 -14.14 -12.09 -17.65
N VAL A 107 -13.51 -11.44 -18.63
CA VAL A 107 -12.27 -10.67 -18.43
C VAL A 107 -12.37 -9.27 -19.03
N VAL A 108 -11.58 -8.37 -18.50
CA VAL A 108 -11.27 -7.07 -19.10
C VAL A 108 -9.81 -7.09 -19.51
N VAL A 109 -9.54 -6.94 -20.81
CA VAL A 109 -8.18 -6.87 -21.33
C VAL A 109 -7.70 -5.44 -21.23
N LEU A 110 -6.59 -5.24 -20.49
CA LEU A 110 -5.94 -3.97 -20.31
C LEU A 110 -4.67 -3.90 -21.19
N ASN A 111 -4.55 -2.84 -21.97
CA ASN A 111 -3.34 -2.58 -22.76
C ASN A 111 -2.29 -1.92 -21.84
N LEU A 112 -1.57 -2.73 -21.08
CA LEU A 112 -0.57 -2.26 -20.11
C LEU A 112 0.83 -2.74 -20.51
N THR A 113 1.80 -1.85 -20.40
CA THR A 113 3.22 -2.22 -20.43
C THR A 113 3.59 -2.99 -19.16
N ASP A 114 4.75 -3.68 -19.17
CA ASP A 114 5.25 -4.37 -17.96
C ASP A 114 5.40 -3.42 -16.77
N ILE A 115 5.87 -2.20 -17.03
CA ILE A 115 6.04 -1.13 -16.02
C ILE A 115 4.68 -0.75 -15.42
N GLN A 116 3.68 -0.49 -16.25
CA GLN A 116 2.32 -0.14 -15.79
C GLN A 116 1.64 -1.29 -15.04
N SER A 117 1.87 -2.53 -15.48
CA SER A 117 1.35 -3.71 -14.79
C SER A 117 1.96 -3.87 -13.40
N LEU A 118 3.27 -3.67 -13.27
CA LEU A 118 3.97 -3.71 -11.98
C LEU A 118 3.50 -2.56 -11.06
N GLU A 119 3.35 -1.36 -11.60
CA GLU A 119 2.82 -0.20 -10.89
C GLU A 119 1.42 -0.49 -10.31
N LEU A 120 0.52 -1.01 -11.14
CA LEU A 120 -0.84 -1.35 -10.74
C LEU A 120 -0.88 -2.44 -9.67
N ALA A 121 0.00 -3.45 -9.77
CA ALA A 121 0.13 -4.51 -8.77
C ALA A 121 0.58 -3.97 -7.40
N ILE A 122 1.53 -3.01 -7.38
CA ILE A 122 1.97 -2.36 -6.14
C ILE A 122 0.83 -1.53 -5.53
N VAL A 123 0.10 -0.79 -6.35
CA VAL A 123 -1.03 0.04 -5.90
C VAL A 123 -2.16 -0.82 -5.33
N GLU A 124 -2.54 -1.89 -6.01
CA GLU A 124 -3.55 -2.83 -5.53
C GLU A 124 -3.16 -3.39 -4.17
N ASN A 125 -1.90 -3.79 -4.03
CA ASN A 125 -1.38 -4.30 -2.76
C ASN A 125 -1.41 -3.25 -1.64
N ILE A 126 -1.07 -1.97 -1.93
CA ILE A 126 -1.12 -0.89 -0.93
C ILE A 126 -2.57 -0.56 -0.51
N GLN A 127 -3.55 -0.77 -1.37
CA GLN A 127 -4.96 -0.47 -1.08
C GLN A 127 -5.68 -1.56 -0.26
N ARG A 128 -4.98 -2.61 0.16
CA ARG A 128 -5.55 -3.65 1.01
C ARG A 128 -5.86 -3.11 2.41
N GLU A 129 -6.98 -3.56 2.98
CA GLU A 129 -7.42 -3.13 4.32
C GLU A 129 -6.56 -3.70 5.47
N ASP A 130 -5.89 -4.83 5.21
CA ASP A 130 -5.09 -5.58 6.19
C ASP A 130 -3.58 -5.26 6.14
N LEU A 131 -3.21 -4.16 5.48
CA LEU A 131 -1.81 -3.82 5.26
C LEU A 131 -1.16 -3.25 6.52
N ASN A 132 0.03 -3.77 6.84
CA ASN A 132 0.87 -3.22 7.89
C ASN A 132 1.50 -1.88 7.43
N SER A 133 1.72 -0.96 8.37
CA SER A 133 2.31 0.36 8.09
C SER A 133 3.73 0.29 7.50
N ILE A 134 4.48 -0.75 7.77
CA ILE A 134 5.81 -0.98 7.17
C ILE A 134 5.67 -1.48 5.73
N GLU A 135 4.71 -2.35 5.46
CA GLU A 135 4.40 -2.81 4.09
C GLU A 135 3.89 -1.65 3.24
N GLU A 136 3.02 -0.80 3.79
CA GLU A 136 2.57 0.44 3.15
C GLU A 136 3.76 1.34 2.81
N ALA A 137 4.69 1.53 3.76
CA ALA A 137 5.91 2.32 3.55
C ALA A 137 6.80 1.74 2.45
N LYS A 138 6.99 0.42 2.43
CA LYS A 138 7.75 -0.29 1.39
C LYS A 138 7.10 -0.10 0.02
N GLY A 139 5.78 -0.19 -0.07
CA GLY A 139 5.03 0.07 -1.29
C GLY A 139 5.22 1.50 -1.80
N TYR A 140 5.08 2.51 -0.94
CA TYR A 140 5.33 3.91 -1.29
C TYR A 140 6.77 4.14 -1.76
N ASN A 141 7.75 3.55 -1.06
CA ASN A 141 9.15 3.66 -1.44
C ASN A 141 9.41 3.08 -2.83
N ARG A 142 8.81 1.92 -3.17
CA ARG A 142 8.91 1.34 -4.51
C ARG A 142 8.33 2.25 -5.58
N LEU A 143 7.16 2.85 -5.34
CA LEU A 143 6.55 3.80 -6.28
C LEU A 143 7.45 5.02 -6.52
N ILE A 144 8.16 5.52 -5.51
CA ILE A 144 9.11 6.62 -5.64
C ILE A 144 10.36 6.20 -6.39
N THR A 145 10.97 5.06 -6.03
CA THR A 145 12.28 4.65 -6.57
C THR A 145 12.17 4.07 -7.97
N GLU A 146 11.18 3.20 -8.22
CA GLU A 146 11.02 2.48 -9.48
C GLU A 146 10.25 3.31 -10.52
N PHE A 147 9.19 4.03 -10.08
CA PHE A 147 8.28 4.76 -10.98
C PHE A 147 8.44 6.29 -10.94
N LYS A 148 9.42 6.79 -10.16
CA LYS A 148 9.76 8.21 -10.09
C LYS A 148 8.61 9.11 -9.64
N TYR A 149 7.72 8.58 -8.79
CA TYR A 149 6.72 9.40 -8.12
C TYR A 149 7.39 10.38 -7.16
N ASP A 150 6.93 11.63 -7.15
CA ASP A 150 7.19 12.54 -6.05
C ASP A 150 6.12 12.39 -4.95
N HIS A 151 6.36 12.96 -3.78
CA HIS A 151 5.43 12.84 -2.65
C HIS A 151 4.07 13.48 -2.93
N GLU A 152 4.01 14.48 -3.80
CA GLU A 152 2.78 15.18 -4.15
C GLU A 152 1.92 14.34 -5.07
N LYS A 153 2.48 13.85 -6.17
CA LYS A 153 1.81 12.93 -7.08
C LYS A 153 1.33 11.69 -6.36
N LEU A 154 2.17 11.09 -5.49
CA LEU A 154 1.81 9.92 -4.71
C LEU A 154 0.64 10.21 -3.75
N SER A 155 0.60 11.40 -3.13
CA SER A 155 -0.49 11.79 -2.23
C SER A 155 -1.83 11.91 -2.96
N ILE A 156 -1.83 12.55 -4.13
CA ILE A 156 -3.01 12.68 -4.99
C ILE A 156 -3.48 11.29 -5.45
N PHE A 157 -2.54 10.48 -5.93
CA PHE A 157 -2.81 9.15 -6.48
C PHE A 157 -3.40 8.18 -5.43
N MET A 158 -2.82 8.19 -4.22
CA MET A 158 -3.28 7.32 -3.12
C MET A 158 -4.47 7.89 -2.34
N GLY A 159 -4.88 9.13 -2.61
CA GLY A 159 -5.93 9.81 -1.84
C GLY A 159 -5.55 10.05 -0.37
N LYS A 160 -4.23 10.16 -0.08
CA LYS A 160 -3.69 10.40 1.26
C LYS A 160 -3.06 11.79 1.33
N SER A 161 -2.94 12.35 2.53
CA SER A 161 -2.22 13.61 2.68
C SER A 161 -0.71 13.44 2.44
N ARG A 162 -0.04 14.47 1.92
CA ARG A 162 1.42 14.48 1.75
C ARG A 162 2.17 14.21 3.07
N SER A 163 1.63 14.71 4.18
CA SER A 163 2.18 14.45 5.51
C SER A 163 2.04 12.98 5.92
N HIS A 164 0.95 12.30 5.55
CA HIS A 164 0.79 10.87 5.78
C HIS A 164 1.87 10.09 5.02
N ILE A 165 2.02 10.32 3.70
CA ILE A 165 3.03 9.67 2.87
C ILE A 165 4.43 9.86 3.46
N SER A 166 4.81 11.11 3.79
CA SER A 166 6.12 11.42 4.35
C SER A 166 6.35 10.73 5.71
N ASN A 167 5.36 10.71 6.59
CA ASN A 167 5.46 10.06 7.89
C ASN A 167 5.57 8.53 7.77
N THR A 168 4.84 7.93 6.85
CA THR A 168 4.90 6.49 6.57
C THR A 168 6.27 6.11 6.01
N LEU A 169 6.80 6.84 5.03
CA LEU A 169 8.13 6.60 4.47
C LEU A 169 9.25 6.71 5.53
N ARG A 170 9.12 7.65 6.46
CA ARG A 170 10.12 7.81 7.55
C ARG A 170 10.20 6.60 8.46
N LEU A 171 9.18 5.74 8.52
CA LEU A 171 9.25 4.49 9.30
C LEU A 171 10.34 3.55 8.78
N LEU A 172 10.68 3.60 7.49
CA LEU A 172 11.75 2.79 6.90
C LEU A 172 13.16 3.21 7.35
N THR A 173 13.31 4.38 7.97
CA THR A 173 14.58 4.83 8.53
C THR A 173 14.83 4.36 9.97
N LEU A 174 13.87 3.64 10.56
CA LEU A 174 14.03 3.02 11.86
C LEU A 174 15.03 1.85 11.81
N PRO A 175 15.67 1.51 12.93
CA PRO A 175 16.48 0.30 13.03
C PRO A 175 15.69 -0.97 12.67
N VAL A 176 16.38 -1.97 12.11
CA VAL A 176 15.76 -3.20 11.59
C VAL A 176 15.01 -3.99 12.68
N ASP A 177 15.50 -3.98 13.90
CA ASP A 177 14.85 -4.61 15.06
C ASP A 177 13.52 -3.93 15.39
N VAL A 178 13.46 -2.59 15.37
CA VAL A 178 12.23 -1.83 15.57
C VAL A 178 11.22 -2.08 14.46
N ILE A 179 11.68 -2.13 13.20
CA ILE A 179 10.82 -2.48 12.05
C ILE A 179 10.20 -3.86 12.25
N LYS A 180 10.98 -4.86 12.68
CA LYS A 180 10.46 -6.21 12.97
C LYS A 180 9.39 -6.21 14.07
N LEU A 181 9.57 -5.40 15.12
CA LEU A 181 8.57 -5.29 16.18
C LEU A 181 7.23 -4.69 15.68
N VAL A 182 7.28 -3.82 14.68
CA VAL A 182 6.08 -3.31 14.03
C VAL A 182 5.47 -4.35 13.09
N ASP A 183 6.29 -5.06 12.30
CA ASP A 183 5.84 -6.13 11.40
C ASP A 183 5.16 -7.28 12.19
N GLU A 184 5.66 -7.59 13.38
CA GLU A 184 5.10 -8.59 14.29
C GLU A 184 3.86 -8.08 15.08
N GLY A 185 3.46 -6.83 14.90
CA GLY A 185 2.33 -6.23 15.61
C GLY A 185 2.57 -5.93 17.11
N LYS A 186 3.83 -6.05 17.58
CA LYS A 186 4.21 -5.74 18.97
C LYS A 186 4.24 -4.24 19.26
N LEU A 187 4.50 -3.44 18.23
CA LEU A 187 4.44 -1.98 18.27
C LEU A 187 3.58 -1.45 17.13
N THR A 188 2.91 -0.34 17.37
CA THR A 188 2.14 0.37 16.35
C THR A 188 2.97 1.48 15.71
N ALA A 189 2.63 1.86 14.47
CA ALA A 189 3.27 2.99 13.79
C ALA A 189 3.22 4.30 14.61
N GLY A 190 2.12 4.53 15.34
CA GLY A 190 1.99 5.69 16.23
C GLY A 190 3.00 5.69 17.37
N GLN A 191 3.33 4.51 17.91
CA GLN A 191 4.32 4.36 18.98
C GLN A 191 5.76 4.56 18.50
N VAL A 192 6.08 4.10 17.29
CA VAL A 192 7.46 4.17 16.78
C VAL A 192 7.77 5.46 16.01
N ARG A 193 6.77 6.21 15.56
CA ARG A 193 6.96 7.46 14.82
C ARG A 193 7.79 8.52 15.58
N PRO A 194 7.64 8.71 16.91
CA PRO A 194 8.51 9.60 17.68
C PRO A 194 9.98 9.17 17.75
N LEU A 195 10.27 7.87 17.49
CA LEU A 195 11.61 7.29 17.55
C LEU A 195 12.42 7.54 16.27
N VAL A 196 11.77 7.95 15.19
CA VAL A 196 12.42 8.20 13.90
C VAL A 196 13.52 9.26 14.03
N GLY A 197 14.74 8.89 13.58
CA GLY A 197 15.93 9.75 13.64
C GLY A 197 16.60 9.83 15.01
N ARG A 198 16.25 8.93 15.94
CA ARG A 198 16.91 8.82 17.23
C ARG A 198 18.00 7.73 17.23
N PHE A 199 19.14 8.03 17.86
CA PHE A 199 20.23 7.06 18.00
C PHE A 199 19.87 5.91 18.94
N ASN A 200 19.03 6.15 19.98
CA ASN A 200 18.57 5.16 20.96
C ASN A 200 17.17 4.57 20.64
N ALA A 201 16.77 4.57 19.34
CA ALA A 201 15.45 4.12 18.92
C ALA A 201 15.14 2.67 19.33
N SER A 202 16.14 1.76 19.25
CA SER A 202 16.01 0.35 19.65
C SER A 202 15.75 0.20 21.15
N GLU A 203 16.51 0.90 21.98
CA GLU A 203 16.35 0.85 23.44
C GLU A 203 14.98 1.39 23.86
N LEU A 204 14.56 2.50 23.28
CA LEU A 204 13.25 3.08 23.53
C LEU A 204 12.12 2.15 23.08
N ALA A 205 12.25 1.49 21.95
CA ALA A 205 11.27 0.53 21.46
C ALA A 205 11.07 -0.65 22.44
N HIS A 206 12.14 -1.18 22.98
CA HIS A 206 12.06 -2.23 24.00
C HIS A 206 11.44 -1.75 25.32
N SER A 207 11.77 -0.52 25.75
CA SER A 207 11.16 0.09 26.95
C SER A 207 9.63 0.30 26.76
N ILE A 208 9.22 0.73 25.57
CA ILE A 208 7.80 0.90 25.23
C ILE A 208 7.02 -0.42 25.40
N ILE A 209 7.59 -1.53 24.93
CA ILE A 209 6.96 -2.86 25.07
C ILE A 209 6.91 -3.26 26.53
N LYS A 210 8.03 -3.10 27.27
CA LYS A 210 8.14 -3.49 28.67
C LYS A 210 7.15 -2.74 29.57
N GLU A 211 7.01 -1.43 29.36
CA GLU A 211 6.21 -0.53 30.17
C GLU A 211 4.80 -0.31 29.61
N LYS A 212 4.46 -0.91 28.45
CA LYS A 212 3.18 -0.77 27.75
C LYS A 212 2.77 0.69 27.53
N LEU A 213 3.73 1.54 27.14
CA LEU A 213 3.51 2.98 27.00
C LEU A 213 2.57 3.32 25.85
N SER A 214 1.71 4.31 26.09
CA SER A 214 0.86 4.87 25.04
C SER A 214 1.67 5.78 24.10
N ALA A 215 1.20 5.98 22.86
CA ALA A 215 1.85 6.87 21.91
C ALA A 215 2.05 8.30 22.46
N ARG A 216 1.09 8.83 23.21
CA ARG A 216 1.19 10.16 23.87
C ARG A 216 2.26 10.19 24.96
N SER A 217 2.37 9.12 25.76
CA SER A 217 3.42 9.01 26.80
C SER A 217 4.81 9.01 26.16
N ILE A 218 4.95 8.32 25.01
CA ILE A 218 6.20 8.26 24.24
C ILE A 218 6.57 9.63 23.66
N GLU A 219 5.60 10.33 23.05
CA GLU A 219 5.82 11.69 22.53
C GLU A 219 6.31 12.64 23.63
N ASN A 220 5.74 12.56 24.83
CA ASN A 220 6.15 13.37 25.98
C ASN A 220 7.57 13.00 26.45
N LEU A 221 7.90 11.70 26.58
CA LEU A 221 9.24 11.25 26.94
C LEU A 221 10.30 11.75 25.94
N VAL A 222 10.02 11.58 24.66
CA VAL A 222 10.89 12.01 23.57
C VAL A 222 11.06 13.54 23.57
N LYS A 223 10.02 14.30 23.91
CA LYS A 223 10.10 15.76 24.02
C LYS A 223 11.00 16.20 25.19
N ILE A 224 10.82 15.59 26.36
CA ILE A 224 11.64 15.86 27.57
C ILE A 224 13.12 15.55 27.31
N GLU A 225 13.43 14.44 26.64
CA GLU A 225 14.81 14.09 26.28
C GLU A 225 15.41 15.11 25.30
N ARG A 226 14.67 15.57 24.29
CA ARG A 226 15.13 16.63 23.37
C ARG A 226 15.45 17.94 24.09
N GLU A 227 14.66 18.31 25.06
CA GLU A 227 14.88 19.53 25.85
C GLU A 227 16.15 19.40 26.72
N LYS A 228 16.42 18.21 27.29
CA LYS A 228 17.63 17.93 28.06
C LYS A 228 18.90 17.95 27.19
N ASP A 229 18.84 17.41 25.97
CA ASP A 229 19.97 17.41 25.04
C ASP A 229 20.28 18.83 24.53
N ASN A 230 19.26 19.63 24.25
CA ASN A 230 19.43 21.03 23.84
C ASN A 230 19.97 21.95 24.96
N THR A 231 19.71 21.61 26.23
CA THR A 231 20.28 22.34 27.36
C THR A 231 21.75 22.00 27.61
N LYS A 232 22.18 20.80 27.28
CA LYS A 232 23.60 20.38 27.39
C LYS A 232 24.47 20.94 26.26
N SER A 233 23.90 21.32 25.12
CA SER A 233 24.63 21.81 23.94
C SER A 233 24.77 23.34 23.85
N LYS A 234 24.25 24.12 24.82
CA LYS A 234 24.52 25.58 24.87
C LYS A 234 25.90 25.80 25.43
N PRO A 235 26.88 26.37 24.68
CA PRO A 235 28.17 26.74 25.23
C PRO A 235 27.95 27.82 26.28
N GLN A 236 28.51 27.62 27.50
CA GLN A 236 28.57 28.68 28.51
C GLN A 236 29.31 29.86 27.89
N LYS A 237 28.59 31.02 27.75
CA LYS A 237 29.25 32.28 27.47
C LYS A 237 30.23 32.52 28.61
N LYS A 238 31.55 32.43 28.34
CA LYS A 238 32.57 32.95 29.23
C LYS A 238 32.34 34.45 29.36
N THR A 239 31.96 34.88 30.54
CA THR A 239 31.89 36.28 30.90
C THR A 239 33.37 36.68 31.12
N ASP A 240 33.99 37.30 30.13
CA ASP A 240 35.26 37.96 30.29
C ASP A 240 35.04 39.15 31.22
N VAL A 241 35.41 38.97 32.47
CA VAL A 241 35.56 40.06 33.44
C VAL A 241 36.92 40.70 33.14
N ASN A 242 36.92 41.74 32.31
CA ASN A 242 38.05 42.66 32.19
C ASN A 242 38.06 43.49 33.45
N ILE A 243 38.96 43.10 34.37
CA ILE A 243 39.39 43.97 35.49
C ILE A 243 40.31 45.03 34.91
N LEU A 244 39.78 46.25 34.78
CA LEU A 244 40.61 47.44 34.68
C LEU A 244 41.39 47.61 35.98
N LEU A 245 42.70 47.55 35.91
CA LEU A 245 43.59 48.13 36.88
C LEU A 245 44.24 49.38 36.26
N ALA A 246 44.01 50.48 36.95
CA ALA A 246 44.54 51.82 36.72
C ALA A 246 46.07 51.91 36.67
#